data_fc40a81dfeef8051b12347abd702ff66
#
_entry.id   fc40a81dfeef8051b12347abd702ff66
#
_cell.length_a   1.000
_cell.length_b   1.000
_cell.length_c   1.000
_cell.angle_alpha   90.00
_cell.angle_beta   90.00
_cell.angle_gamma   90.00
#
_symmetry.space_group_name_H-M   'P 1'
#
loop_
_entity.id
_entity.type
_entity.pdbx_description
1 polymer ?
#
loop_
_entity_poly.entity_id
_entity_poly.type
_entity_poly.pdbx_seq_one_letter_code
_entity_poly.pdbx_strand_id
1 'polypeptide(L)'
;VTLTKKQLFLDFRLQTQACARCPYSSIRDNPIAGNGEYRSPILIIGKAPRKRDDEEGVVFSGRAGKKLERMLTKAELDLEKVYRTYLVRCYAGREPQFGEFAAFKKCQPHTVNLLKLMRPTAVVICGYTPFKWLILRWTREVVDEVGFYRWIGRTVRLKEVWGETKFFIIQGPAELSTKRDPDAESKSIEALKTMKAYVVASQKGEPTPLEMFDLKRRPHTRSQQETFGWS
;
A
#
# COMPACT_ATOMS: atom_id res chain seq x y z
N VAL A 1 -23.99 17.31 -11.88
CA VAL A 1 -24.34 16.04 -11.19
C VAL A 1 -23.14 15.59 -10.36
N THR A 2 -23.29 15.59 -9.03
CA THR A 2 -22.22 15.13 -8.13
C THR A 2 -22.23 13.60 -8.09
N LEU A 3 -21.11 12.99 -8.47
CA LEU A 3 -20.97 11.54 -8.44
C LEU A 3 -20.91 11.02 -6.99
N THR A 4 -21.55 9.89 -6.74
CA THR A 4 -21.44 9.20 -5.44
C THR A 4 -20.08 8.54 -5.29
N LYS A 5 -19.65 8.27 -4.04
CA LYS A 5 -18.37 7.56 -3.77
C LYS A 5 -18.32 6.21 -4.51
N LYS A 6 -19.44 5.49 -4.62
CA LYS A 6 -19.52 4.22 -5.37
C LYS A 6 -19.24 4.43 -6.86
N GLN A 7 -19.84 5.46 -7.48
CA GLN A 7 -19.61 5.79 -8.90
C GLN A 7 -18.16 6.17 -9.17
N LEU A 8 -17.57 7.03 -8.31
CA LEU A 8 -16.15 7.40 -8.40
C LEU A 8 -15.23 6.18 -8.27
N PHE A 9 -15.60 5.22 -7.43
CA PHE A 9 -14.83 4.00 -7.23
C PHE A 9 -14.94 3.05 -8.43
N LEU A 10 -16.10 2.93 -9.02
CA LEU A 10 -16.29 2.18 -10.27
C LEU A 10 -15.49 2.80 -11.41
N ASP A 11 -15.53 4.12 -11.55
CA ASP A 11 -14.73 4.85 -12.55
C ASP A 11 -13.22 4.61 -12.35
N PHE A 12 -12.73 4.69 -11.12
CA PHE A 12 -11.35 4.34 -10.79
C PHE A 12 -10.99 2.91 -11.24
N ARG A 13 -11.87 1.94 -11.05
CA ARG A 13 -11.65 0.55 -11.49
C ARG A 13 -11.58 0.46 -13.01
N LEU A 14 -12.52 1.08 -13.72
CA LEU A 14 -12.53 1.13 -15.19
C LEU A 14 -11.30 1.80 -15.77
N GLN A 15 -10.87 2.93 -15.21
CA GLN A 15 -9.64 3.62 -15.61
C GLN A 15 -8.38 2.76 -15.35
N THR A 16 -8.38 1.95 -14.30
CA THR A 16 -7.28 1.01 -14.04
C THR A 16 -7.28 -0.13 -15.04
N GLN A 17 -8.44 -0.68 -15.37
CA GLN A 17 -8.58 -1.76 -16.36
C GLN A 17 -8.17 -1.31 -17.77
N ALA A 18 -8.53 -0.12 -18.17
CA ALA A 18 -8.20 0.47 -19.48
C ALA A 18 -6.77 1.04 -19.54
N CYS A 19 -5.97 0.97 -18.47
CA CYS A 19 -4.68 1.65 -18.42
C CYS A 19 -3.66 1.03 -19.38
N ALA A 20 -3.07 1.86 -20.27
CA ALA A 20 -2.00 1.48 -21.20
C ALA A 20 -0.74 2.35 -21.05
N ARG A 21 -0.46 2.87 -19.82
CA ARG A 21 0.61 3.87 -19.59
C ARG A 21 2.03 3.31 -19.62
N CYS A 22 2.20 2.00 -19.63
CA CYS A 22 3.52 1.37 -19.64
C CYS A 22 3.48 0.00 -20.34
N PRO A 23 4.65 -0.55 -20.73
CA PRO A 23 4.73 -1.81 -21.48
C PRO A 23 4.10 -3.03 -20.79
N TYR A 24 3.90 -2.99 -19.46
CA TYR A 24 3.22 -4.09 -18.76
C TYR A 24 1.76 -4.29 -19.21
N SER A 25 1.17 -3.29 -19.87
CA SER A 25 -0.17 -3.41 -20.42
C SER A 25 -0.30 -4.45 -21.55
N SER A 26 0.79 -4.77 -22.24
CA SER A 26 0.82 -5.75 -23.33
C SER A 26 1.16 -7.18 -22.89
N ILE A 27 1.55 -7.38 -21.63
CA ILE A 27 1.99 -8.69 -21.12
C ILE A 27 1.16 -9.21 -19.94
N ARG A 28 0.28 -8.37 -19.37
CA ARG A 28 -0.62 -8.77 -18.30
C ARG A 28 -1.90 -9.38 -18.85
N ASP A 29 -2.52 -10.26 -18.08
CA ASP A 29 -3.89 -10.73 -18.33
C ASP A 29 -4.90 -9.77 -17.69
N ASN A 30 -4.68 -9.40 -16.42
CA ASN A 30 -5.57 -8.56 -15.64
C ASN A 30 -4.86 -7.40 -14.93
N PRO A 31 -5.25 -6.13 -15.19
CA PRO A 31 -4.80 -5.02 -14.37
C PRO A 31 -5.58 -5.00 -13.05
N ILE A 32 -4.89 -5.04 -11.93
CA ILE A 32 -5.49 -5.21 -10.61
C ILE A 32 -5.72 -3.87 -9.92
N ALA A 33 -6.95 -3.37 -9.93
CA ALA A 33 -7.32 -2.15 -9.22
C ALA A 33 -7.27 -2.34 -7.69
N GLY A 34 -7.65 -3.50 -7.22
CA GLY A 34 -7.72 -3.90 -5.81
C GLY A 34 -8.98 -4.70 -5.51
N ASN A 35 -9.03 -5.30 -4.32
CA ASN A 35 -10.14 -6.12 -3.83
C ASN A 35 -10.47 -5.79 -2.36
N GLY A 36 -11.71 -6.05 -1.95
CA GLY A 36 -12.24 -5.84 -0.60
C GLY A 36 -13.21 -4.66 -0.50
N GLU A 37 -13.53 -4.26 0.72
CA GLU A 37 -14.51 -3.20 1.00
C GLU A 37 -13.96 -1.80 0.67
N TYR A 38 -14.50 -1.15 -0.34
CA TYR A 38 -14.04 0.17 -0.80
C TYR A 38 -14.30 1.31 0.19
N ARG A 39 -15.17 1.12 1.17
CA ARG A 39 -15.43 2.05 2.27
C ARG A 39 -14.56 1.77 3.49
N SER A 40 -13.74 0.74 3.43
CA SER A 40 -12.85 0.38 4.54
C SER A 40 -12.00 1.56 4.99
N PRO A 41 -11.85 1.78 6.30
CA PRO A 41 -10.88 2.72 6.85
C PRO A 41 -9.43 2.18 6.75
N ILE A 42 -9.26 0.92 6.32
CA ILE A 42 -7.96 0.23 6.23
C ILE A 42 -7.65 -0.09 4.77
N LEU A 43 -6.47 0.33 4.32
CA LEU A 43 -5.92 0.03 3.01
C LEU A 43 -4.59 -0.73 3.16
N ILE A 44 -4.47 -1.90 2.53
CA ILE A 44 -3.24 -2.69 2.50
C ILE A 44 -2.58 -2.54 1.13
N ILE A 45 -1.29 -2.18 1.10
CA ILE A 45 -0.56 -1.94 -0.15
C ILE A 45 0.66 -2.85 -0.24
N GLY A 46 0.67 -3.74 -1.23
CA GLY A 46 1.82 -4.54 -1.63
C GLY A 46 2.59 -3.95 -2.81
N LYS A 47 3.67 -4.61 -3.23
CA LYS A 47 4.55 -4.16 -4.31
C LYS A 47 3.89 -4.25 -5.69
N ALA A 48 3.61 -5.45 -6.17
CA ALA A 48 3.12 -5.75 -7.51
C ALA A 48 2.46 -7.13 -7.57
N PRO A 49 1.55 -7.37 -8.53
CA PRO A 49 0.99 -8.68 -8.79
C PRO A 49 2.05 -9.71 -9.16
N ARG A 50 1.83 -10.94 -8.73
CA ARG A 50 2.52 -12.13 -9.26
C ARG A 50 1.64 -12.80 -10.31
N LYS A 51 2.20 -13.81 -11.00
CA LYS A 51 1.51 -14.54 -12.09
C LYS A 51 0.10 -14.97 -11.68
N ARG A 52 -0.05 -15.61 -10.53
CA ARG A 52 -1.36 -16.07 -10.06
C ARG A 52 -2.36 -14.94 -9.79
N ASP A 53 -1.88 -13.82 -9.25
CA ASP A 53 -2.72 -12.64 -9.04
C ASP A 53 -3.24 -12.08 -10.35
N ASP A 54 -2.40 -12.11 -11.40
CA ASP A 54 -2.73 -11.67 -12.75
C ASP A 54 -3.74 -12.60 -13.43
N GLU A 55 -3.51 -13.92 -13.35
CA GLU A 55 -4.40 -14.95 -13.89
C GLU A 55 -5.80 -14.88 -13.27
N GLU A 56 -5.88 -14.67 -11.94
CA GLU A 56 -7.15 -14.63 -11.20
C GLU A 56 -7.77 -13.21 -11.14
N GLY A 57 -7.02 -12.16 -11.48
CA GLY A 57 -7.46 -10.75 -11.33
C GLY A 57 -7.65 -10.33 -9.87
N VAL A 58 -7.05 -11.04 -8.91
CA VAL A 58 -7.26 -10.89 -7.46
C VAL A 58 -5.97 -10.56 -6.74
N VAL A 59 -6.02 -9.56 -5.84
CA VAL A 59 -4.87 -9.15 -5.01
C VAL A 59 -4.56 -10.23 -3.99
N PHE A 60 -3.27 -10.60 -3.88
CA PHE A 60 -2.80 -11.58 -2.91
C PHE A 60 -3.47 -12.97 -3.02
N SER A 61 -3.71 -13.45 -4.23
CA SER A 61 -4.33 -14.77 -4.48
C SER A 61 -3.38 -15.96 -4.23
N GLY A 62 -2.06 -15.71 -4.30
CA GLY A 62 -1.03 -16.74 -4.18
C GLY A 62 -0.55 -17.02 -2.75
N ARG A 63 0.62 -17.67 -2.64
CA ARG A 63 1.25 -18.03 -1.35
C ARG A 63 1.49 -16.84 -0.42
N ALA A 64 1.86 -15.67 -0.97
CA ALA A 64 2.04 -14.45 -0.20
C ALA A 64 0.71 -13.99 0.42
N GLY A 65 -0.40 -14.12 -0.31
CA GLY A 65 -1.72 -13.80 0.19
C GLY A 65 -2.15 -14.69 1.35
N LYS A 66 -1.93 -16.01 1.25
CA LYS A 66 -2.21 -16.94 2.36
C LYS A 66 -1.40 -16.61 3.62
N LYS A 67 -0.16 -16.09 3.47
CA LYS A 67 0.62 -15.63 4.62
C LYS A 67 0.04 -14.34 5.20
N LEU A 68 -0.35 -13.37 4.35
CA LEU A 68 -1.01 -12.15 4.79
C LEU A 68 -2.32 -12.44 5.53
N GLU A 69 -3.14 -13.32 4.97
CA GLU A 69 -4.40 -13.75 5.58
C GLU A 69 -4.20 -14.32 6.97
N ARG A 70 -3.23 -15.23 7.16
CA ARG A 70 -2.88 -15.76 8.48
C ARG A 70 -2.46 -14.69 9.48
N MET A 71 -1.69 -13.67 9.02
CA MET A 71 -1.30 -12.56 9.89
C MET A 71 -2.51 -11.70 10.28
N LEU A 72 -3.40 -11.44 9.32
CA LEU A 72 -4.65 -10.71 9.57
C LEU A 72 -5.54 -11.47 10.55
N THR A 73 -5.70 -12.79 10.36
CA THR A 73 -6.47 -13.65 11.28
C THR A 73 -5.88 -13.62 12.70
N LYS A 74 -4.55 -13.73 12.84
CA LYS A 74 -3.88 -13.60 14.16
C LYS A 74 -4.03 -12.22 14.79
N ALA A 75 -4.26 -11.18 13.97
CA ALA A 75 -4.59 -9.83 14.42
C ALA A 75 -6.11 -9.60 14.54
N GLU A 76 -6.92 -10.66 14.38
CA GLU A 76 -8.39 -10.62 14.40
C GLU A 76 -8.97 -9.61 13.39
N LEU A 77 -8.38 -9.49 12.23
CA LEU A 77 -8.84 -8.68 11.12
C LEU A 77 -9.47 -9.57 10.05
N ASP A 78 -10.64 -9.15 9.59
CA ASP A 78 -11.34 -9.81 8.49
C ASP A 78 -10.79 -9.31 7.15
N LEU A 79 -10.32 -10.24 6.33
CA LEU A 79 -9.75 -9.96 5.01
C LEU A 79 -10.75 -9.25 4.08
N GLU A 80 -12.05 -9.57 4.18
CA GLU A 80 -13.08 -8.98 3.33
C GLU A 80 -13.46 -7.54 3.75
N LYS A 81 -13.17 -7.18 5.00
CA LYS A 81 -13.42 -5.85 5.54
C LYS A 81 -12.30 -4.85 5.29
N VAL A 82 -11.19 -5.28 4.72
CA VAL A 82 -10.06 -4.40 4.36
C VAL A 82 -9.95 -4.28 2.85
N TYR A 83 -9.54 -3.10 2.35
CA TYR A 83 -9.23 -2.94 0.93
C TYR A 83 -7.76 -3.23 0.68
N ARG A 84 -7.45 -4.03 -0.33
CA ARG A 84 -6.10 -4.48 -0.66
C ARG A 84 -5.75 -4.10 -2.08
N THR A 85 -4.50 -3.71 -2.29
CA THR A 85 -4.02 -3.35 -3.62
C THR A 85 -2.49 -3.47 -3.71
N TYR A 86 -1.94 -3.14 -4.88
CA TYR A 86 -0.51 -3.06 -5.16
C TYR A 86 -0.10 -1.65 -5.58
N LEU A 87 1.17 -1.29 -5.45
CA LEU A 87 1.73 -0.07 -6.04
C LEU A 87 1.70 -0.12 -7.58
N VAL A 88 2.16 -1.22 -8.15
CA VAL A 88 2.05 -1.53 -9.58
C VAL A 88 0.82 -2.40 -9.79
N ARG A 89 -0.01 -2.05 -10.75
CA ARG A 89 -1.31 -2.72 -11.00
C ARG A 89 -1.22 -3.92 -11.94
N CYS A 90 -0.07 -4.12 -12.56
CA CYS A 90 0.13 -5.10 -13.61
C CYS A 90 1.24 -6.07 -13.26
N TYR A 91 1.09 -7.31 -13.63
CA TYR A 91 2.17 -8.29 -13.59
C TYR A 91 3.24 -7.92 -14.63
N ALA A 92 4.51 -7.99 -14.22
CA ALA A 92 5.65 -7.55 -15.04
C ALA A 92 6.29 -8.69 -15.85
N GLY A 93 5.71 -9.90 -15.81
CA GLY A 93 6.35 -11.07 -16.38
C GLY A 93 7.47 -11.65 -15.50
N ARG A 94 8.20 -12.63 -16.02
CA ARG A 94 9.36 -13.25 -15.32
C ARG A 94 10.61 -12.39 -15.47
N GLU A 95 10.77 -11.75 -16.63
CA GLU A 95 11.91 -10.88 -16.99
C GLU A 95 11.38 -9.49 -17.33
N PRO A 96 11.22 -8.58 -16.35
CA PRO A 96 10.71 -7.26 -16.59
C PRO A 96 11.71 -6.47 -17.43
N GLN A 97 11.36 -6.20 -18.70
CA GLN A 97 12.14 -5.35 -19.62
C GLN A 97 12.04 -3.87 -19.27
N PHE A 98 11.06 -3.50 -18.47
CA PHE A 98 10.80 -2.13 -18.05
C PHE A 98 11.20 -1.97 -16.59
N GLY A 99 12.16 -1.12 -16.31
CA GLY A 99 12.71 -0.94 -14.97
C GLY A 99 11.63 -0.68 -13.91
N GLU A 100 11.76 -1.31 -12.76
CA GLU A 100 10.81 -1.23 -11.64
C GLU A 100 10.48 0.22 -11.27
N PHE A 101 11.49 1.09 -11.25
CA PHE A 101 11.32 2.52 -10.98
C PHE A 101 10.37 3.21 -11.98
N ALA A 102 10.54 2.94 -13.26
CA ALA A 102 9.71 3.51 -14.32
C ALA A 102 8.25 3.02 -14.20
N ALA A 103 8.04 1.74 -13.89
CA ALA A 103 6.72 1.17 -13.65
C ALA A 103 6.00 1.85 -12.47
N PHE A 104 6.69 2.04 -11.35
CA PHE A 104 6.11 2.75 -10.20
C PHE A 104 5.73 4.19 -10.55
N LYS A 105 6.60 4.93 -11.25
CA LYS A 105 6.31 6.29 -11.68
C LYS A 105 5.05 6.36 -12.55
N LYS A 106 4.89 5.42 -13.49
CA LYS A 106 3.71 5.34 -14.37
C LYS A 106 2.43 4.91 -13.64
N CYS A 107 2.54 4.02 -12.64
CA CYS A 107 1.40 3.55 -11.84
C CYS A 107 1.02 4.47 -10.69
N GLN A 108 1.88 5.39 -10.29
CA GLN A 108 1.66 6.30 -9.15
C GLN A 108 0.33 7.04 -9.17
N PRO A 109 -0.19 7.58 -10.28
CA PRO A 109 -1.49 8.25 -10.32
C PRO A 109 -2.63 7.36 -9.80
N HIS A 110 -2.61 6.05 -10.08
CA HIS A 110 -3.62 5.13 -9.56
C HIS A 110 -3.58 5.01 -8.04
N THR A 111 -2.39 4.97 -7.46
CA THR A 111 -2.24 4.88 -6.00
C THR A 111 -2.66 6.18 -5.31
N VAL A 112 -2.27 7.33 -5.87
CA VAL A 112 -2.68 8.65 -5.36
C VAL A 112 -4.19 8.83 -5.44
N ASN A 113 -4.80 8.51 -6.59
CA ASN A 113 -6.25 8.60 -6.78
C ASN A 113 -7.00 7.69 -5.81
N LEU A 114 -6.52 6.47 -5.59
CA LEU A 114 -7.11 5.56 -4.62
C LEU A 114 -7.06 6.11 -3.19
N LEU A 115 -5.91 6.64 -2.75
CA LEU A 115 -5.76 7.26 -1.43
C LEU A 115 -6.69 8.46 -1.25
N LYS A 116 -6.80 9.33 -2.28
CA LYS A 116 -7.73 10.46 -2.28
C LYS A 116 -9.19 10.02 -2.20
N LEU A 117 -9.55 8.97 -2.92
CA LEU A 117 -10.91 8.46 -3.01
C LEU A 117 -11.33 7.74 -1.73
N MET A 118 -10.47 6.89 -1.19
CA MET A 118 -10.75 6.14 0.04
C MET A 118 -10.62 7.00 1.29
N ARG A 119 -9.60 7.85 1.37
CA ARG A 119 -9.19 8.60 2.58
C ARG A 119 -9.05 7.66 3.79
N PRO A 120 -8.21 6.64 3.70
CA PRO A 120 -8.13 5.63 4.73
C PRO A 120 -7.57 6.24 6.04
N THR A 121 -8.09 5.81 7.17
CA THR A 121 -7.55 6.13 8.51
C THR A 121 -6.18 5.49 8.70
N ALA A 122 -6.02 4.27 8.18
CA ALA A 122 -4.80 3.49 8.29
C ALA A 122 -4.40 2.86 6.94
N VAL A 123 -3.10 2.90 6.63
CA VAL A 123 -2.50 2.21 5.50
C VAL A 123 -1.47 1.21 6.01
N VAL A 124 -1.60 -0.05 5.64
CA VAL A 124 -0.60 -1.09 5.91
C VAL A 124 0.35 -1.17 4.73
N ILE A 125 1.62 -0.95 4.98
CA ILE A 125 2.69 -1.03 3.99
C ILE A 125 3.36 -2.40 4.08
N CYS A 126 3.22 -3.23 3.02
CA CYS A 126 3.78 -4.57 2.96
C CYS A 126 5.14 -4.57 2.26
N GLY A 127 6.23 -4.49 3.04
CA GLY A 127 7.60 -4.63 2.56
C GLY A 127 8.30 -3.33 2.17
N TYR A 128 9.59 -3.46 1.85
CA TYR A 128 10.49 -2.34 1.58
C TYR A 128 10.08 -1.47 0.40
N THR A 129 9.70 -2.05 -0.73
CA THR A 129 9.38 -1.28 -1.94
C THR A 129 8.19 -0.33 -1.73
N PRO A 130 7.04 -0.75 -1.16
CA PRO A 130 5.97 0.16 -0.80
C PRO A 130 6.39 1.23 0.20
N PHE A 131 7.21 0.88 1.19
CA PHE A 131 7.76 1.85 2.15
C PHE A 131 8.61 2.92 1.47
N LYS A 132 9.52 2.51 0.59
CA LYS A 132 10.36 3.42 -0.20
C LYS A 132 9.52 4.41 -1.01
N TRP A 133 8.46 3.93 -1.67
CA TRP A 133 7.65 4.75 -2.57
C TRP A 133 6.63 5.64 -1.87
N LEU A 134 6.03 5.17 -0.78
CA LEU A 134 4.98 5.93 -0.07
C LEU A 134 5.56 6.84 1.01
N ILE A 135 6.72 6.52 1.56
CA ILE A 135 7.32 7.23 2.68
C ILE A 135 8.68 7.83 2.34
N LEU A 136 9.71 7.00 2.08
CA LEU A 136 11.09 7.48 1.96
C LEU A 136 11.28 8.49 0.83
N ARG A 137 10.57 8.31 -0.28
CA ARG A 137 10.63 9.24 -1.42
C ARG A 137 10.29 10.69 -1.03
N TRP A 138 9.46 10.88 -0.02
CA TRP A 138 8.96 12.17 0.41
C TRP A 138 9.70 12.73 1.62
N THR A 139 10.60 11.97 2.20
CA THR A 139 11.34 12.33 3.40
C THR A 139 12.84 12.49 3.13
N ARG A 140 13.59 12.94 4.13
CA ARG A 140 15.05 12.97 4.09
C ARG A 140 15.67 11.65 4.56
N GLU A 141 14.85 10.72 5.04
CA GLU A 141 15.32 9.43 5.51
C GLU A 141 15.96 8.64 4.35
N VAL A 142 17.15 8.10 4.63
CA VAL A 142 17.87 7.21 3.73
C VAL A 142 17.89 5.84 4.38
N VAL A 143 17.08 4.94 3.84
CA VAL A 143 16.94 3.57 4.33
C VAL A 143 17.12 2.63 3.15
N ASP A 144 18.06 1.73 3.23
CA ASP A 144 18.22 0.62 2.30
C ASP A 144 17.34 -0.58 2.69
N GLU A 145 17.41 -1.63 1.92
CA GLU A 145 16.62 -2.83 2.18
C GLU A 145 16.99 -3.51 3.51
N VAL A 146 18.24 -3.42 3.93
CA VAL A 146 18.72 -3.96 5.22
C VAL A 146 18.22 -3.10 6.38
N GLY A 147 18.33 -1.79 6.27
CA GLY A 147 17.83 -0.84 7.26
C GLY A 147 16.31 -0.88 7.45
N PHE A 148 15.57 -1.34 6.42
CA PHE A 148 14.12 -1.47 6.47
C PHE A 148 13.64 -2.37 7.62
N TYR A 149 14.40 -3.40 8.00
CA TYR A 149 13.99 -4.32 9.08
C TYR A 149 13.79 -3.60 10.42
N ARG A 150 14.44 -2.46 10.63
CA ARG A 150 14.24 -1.62 11.84
C ARG A 150 12.92 -0.87 11.83
N TRP A 151 12.25 -0.80 10.68
CA TRP A 151 10.97 -0.11 10.52
C TRP A 151 9.77 -1.06 10.64
N ILE A 152 9.98 -2.36 10.58
CA ILE A 152 8.91 -3.35 10.76
C ILE A 152 8.35 -3.23 12.18
N GLY A 153 7.03 -3.16 12.29
CA GLY A 153 6.33 -2.94 13.55
C GLY A 153 6.08 -1.46 13.87
N ARG A 154 6.73 -0.53 13.17
CA ARG A 154 6.59 0.90 13.45
C ARG A 154 5.39 1.52 12.74
N THR A 155 4.87 2.59 13.35
CA THR A 155 3.87 3.46 12.74
C THR A 155 4.49 4.79 12.37
N VAL A 156 4.20 5.27 11.18
CA VAL A 156 4.69 6.57 10.68
C VAL A 156 3.55 7.45 10.20
N ARG A 157 3.74 8.76 10.33
CA ARG A 157 2.90 9.79 9.74
C ARG A 157 3.75 10.72 8.90
N LEU A 158 3.22 11.14 7.76
CA LEU A 158 3.81 12.18 6.91
C LEU A 158 2.71 13.17 6.55
N LYS A 159 2.41 14.06 7.52
CA LYS A 159 1.24 14.93 7.51
C LYS A 159 1.17 15.83 6.27
N GLU A 160 2.30 16.40 5.87
CA GLU A 160 2.36 17.33 4.73
C GLU A 160 2.12 16.64 3.36
N VAL A 161 2.15 15.30 3.32
CA VAL A 161 1.92 14.54 2.08
C VAL A 161 0.61 13.77 2.12
N TRP A 162 0.33 13.10 3.23
CA TRP A 162 -0.79 12.16 3.35
C TRP A 162 -1.82 12.57 4.40
N GLY A 163 -1.72 13.80 4.92
CA GLY A 163 -2.62 14.29 5.96
C GLY A 163 -2.57 13.44 7.24
N GLU A 164 -3.70 13.16 7.82
CA GLU A 164 -3.80 12.42 9.09
C GLU A 164 -3.73 10.89 8.94
N THR A 165 -3.61 10.37 7.72
CA THR A 165 -3.44 8.92 7.47
C THR A 165 -2.20 8.39 8.19
N LYS A 166 -2.34 7.28 8.93
CA LYS A 166 -1.24 6.58 9.59
C LYS A 166 -0.78 5.39 8.76
N PHE A 167 0.52 5.19 8.71
CA PHE A 167 1.14 4.10 7.96
C PHE A 167 1.77 3.09 8.91
N PHE A 168 1.28 1.85 8.87
CA PHE A 168 1.74 0.73 9.67
C PHE A 168 2.63 -0.15 8.81
N ILE A 169 3.87 -0.34 9.23
CA ILE A 169 4.90 -0.99 8.41
C ILE A 169 5.02 -2.44 8.82
N ILE A 170 4.79 -3.33 7.86
CA ILE A 170 4.94 -4.77 8.05
C ILE A 170 5.92 -5.36 7.03
N GLN A 171 6.47 -6.51 7.36
CA GLN A 171 7.26 -7.31 6.41
C GLN A 171 6.42 -7.70 5.20
N GLY A 172 7.02 -7.71 4.02
CA GLY A 172 6.37 -8.21 2.83
C GLY A 172 6.00 -9.69 3.01
N PRO A 173 4.73 -10.10 2.79
CA PRO A 173 4.32 -11.49 3.04
C PRO A 173 5.11 -12.52 2.23
N ALA A 174 5.64 -12.14 1.06
CA ALA A 174 6.51 -13.00 0.26
C ALA A 174 7.89 -13.22 0.90
N GLU A 175 8.34 -12.29 1.72
CA GLU A 175 9.69 -12.21 2.30
C GLU A 175 9.77 -12.76 3.73
N LEU A 176 8.62 -13.13 4.35
CA LEU A 176 8.56 -13.67 5.71
C LEU A 176 9.30 -15.01 5.90
N SER A 177 9.69 -15.67 4.81
CA SER A 177 10.50 -16.89 4.87
C SER A 177 12.02 -16.64 4.85
N THR A 178 12.45 -15.39 4.83
CA THR A 178 13.88 -15.06 4.85
C THR A 178 14.39 -15.07 6.30
N LYS A 179 15.56 -15.66 6.52
CA LYS A 179 16.21 -15.75 7.85
C LYS A 179 16.76 -14.41 8.37
N ARG A 180 16.50 -13.29 7.68
CA ARG A 180 17.12 -11.99 8.00
C ARG A 180 16.59 -11.34 9.28
N ASP A 181 15.31 -11.53 9.58
CA ASP A 181 14.70 -11.07 10.85
C ASP A 181 13.69 -12.14 11.32
N PRO A 182 14.05 -13.00 12.27
CA PRO A 182 13.16 -14.05 12.77
C PRO A 182 11.92 -13.49 13.44
N ASP A 183 11.96 -12.25 13.94
CA ASP A 183 10.84 -11.60 14.64
C ASP A 183 9.94 -10.81 13.70
N ALA A 184 10.25 -10.73 12.41
CA ALA A 184 9.51 -9.88 11.46
C ALA A 184 8.03 -10.24 11.38
N GLU A 185 7.67 -11.52 11.47
CA GLU A 185 6.26 -11.95 11.49
C GLU A 185 5.57 -11.47 12.76
N SER A 186 6.19 -11.67 13.92
CA SER A 186 5.62 -11.25 15.22
C SER A 186 5.45 -9.74 15.30
N LYS A 187 6.46 -8.97 14.91
CA LYS A 187 6.40 -7.51 14.81
C LYS A 187 5.31 -7.04 13.86
N SER A 188 5.14 -7.74 12.75
CA SER A 188 4.10 -7.41 11.76
C SER A 188 2.69 -7.68 12.28
N ILE A 189 2.49 -8.78 13.01
CA ILE A 189 1.20 -9.10 13.64
C ILE A 189 0.87 -8.07 14.72
N GLU A 190 1.83 -7.67 15.52
CA GLU A 190 1.64 -6.66 16.55
C GLU A 190 1.28 -5.30 15.97
N ALA A 191 1.95 -4.89 14.86
CA ALA A 191 1.59 -3.69 14.11
C ALA A 191 0.13 -3.74 13.59
N LEU A 192 -0.32 -4.90 13.12
CA LEU A 192 -1.70 -5.09 12.67
C LEU A 192 -2.72 -5.00 13.81
N LYS A 193 -2.41 -5.53 15.00
CA LYS A 193 -3.24 -5.38 16.22
C LYS A 193 -3.31 -3.93 16.66
N THR A 194 -2.17 -3.24 16.72
CA THR A 194 -2.07 -1.81 17.03
C THR A 194 -2.88 -0.97 16.04
N MET A 195 -2.78 -1.27 14.75
CA MET A 195 -3.57 -0.61 13.71
C MET A 195 -5.07 -0.82 13.93
N LYS A 196 -5.51 -2.07 14.22
CA LYS A 196 -6.93 -2.38 14.50
C LYS A 196 -7.44 -1.55 15.68
N ALA A 197 -6.71 -1.54 16.78
CA ALA A 197 -7.08 -0.75 17.96
C ALA A 197 -7.18 0.74 17.66
N TYR A 198 -6.20 1.27 16.92
CA TYR A 198 -6.21 2.66 16.47
C TYR A 198 -7.43 3.01 15.60
N VAL A 199 -7.77 2.17 14.62
CA VAL A 199 -8.91 2.41 13.73
C VAL A 199 -10.23 2.38 14.50
N VAL A 200 -10.41 1.41 15.41
CA VAL A 200 -11.61 1.29 16.25
C VAL A 200 -11.77 2.53 17.14
N ALA A 201 -10.72 2.95 17.83
CA ALA A 201 -10.76 4.13 18.68
C ALA A 201 -11.02 5.42 17.87
N SER A 202 -10.37 5.56 16.70
CA SER A 202 -10.59 6.69 15.79
C SER A 202 -12.06 6.80 15.33
N GLN A 203 -12.72 5.67 15.06
CA GLN A 203 -14.14 5.65 14.70
C GLN A 203 -15.07 6.06 15.82
N LYS A 204 -14.66 5.84 17.08
CA LYS A 204 -15.40 6.26 18.27
C LYS A 204 -15.06 7.68 18.73
N GLY A 205 -14.06 8.33 18.12
CA GLY A 205 -13.54 9.63 18.56
C GLY A 205 -12.72 9.54 19.86
N GLU A 206 -12.24 8.35 20.22
CA GLU A 206 -11.46 8.11 21.43
C GLU A 206 -9.97 8.40 21.16
N PRO A 207 -9.25 9.00 22.15
CA PRO A 207 -7.81 9.17 22.02
C PRO A 207 -7.13 7.78 22.08
N THR A 208 -6.21 7.55 21.17
CA THR A 208 -5.41 6.32 21.15
C THR A 208 -3.95 6.68 21.39
N PRO A 209 -3.32 6.21 22.46
CA PRO A 209 -1.88 6.32 22.61
C PRO A 209 -1.24 5.45 21.52
N LEU A 210 -0.60 6.07 20.56
CA LEU A 210 0.08 5.42 19.46
C LEU A 210 1.51 5.97 19.39
N GLU A 211 2.50 5.12 19.66
CA GLU A 211 3.88 5.47 19.38
C GLU A 211 4.06 5.66 17.87
N MET A 212 4.44 6.86 17.47
CA MET A 212 4.42 7.25 16.08
C MET A 212 5.63 8.10 15.73
N PHE A 213 6.22 7.82 14.57
CA PHE A 213 7.29 8.61 14.00
C PHE A 213 6.71 9.66 13.05
N ASP A 214 6.75 10.92 13.44
CA ASP A 214 6.41 12.05 12.58
C ASP A 214 7.58 12.35 11.64
N LEU A 215 7.41 12.04 10.38
CA LEU A 215 8.41 12.27 9.36
C LEU A 215 8.15 13.62 8.66
N LYS A 216 9.22 14.38 8.46
CA LYS A 216 9.15 15.68 7.77
C LYS A 216 9.32 15.49 6.26
N ARG A 217 8.52 16.25 5.50
CA ARG A 217 8.62 16.27 4.04
C ARG A 217 9.98 16.83 3.60
N ARG A 218 10.56 16.22 2.57
CA ARG A 218 11.71 16.77 1.87
C ARG A 218 11.28 18.03 1.11
N PRO A 219 12.05 19.16 1.14
CA PRO A 219 11.84 20.25 0.21
C PRO A 219 11.93 19.71 -1.22
N HIS A 220 10.90 19.96 -2.04
CA HIS A 220 10.91 19.54 -3.44
C HIS A 220 11.49 20.66 -4.31
N THR A 221 12.25 20.28 -5.33
CA THR A 221 12.56 21.15 -6.47
C THR A 221 11.29 21.39 -7.30
N ARG A 222 11.17 22.57 -7.93
CA ARG A 222 9.99 23.01 -8.69
C ARG A 222 9.43 21.96 -9.68
N SER A 223 10.31 21.17 -10.32
CA SER A 223 9.95 20.11 -11.26
C SER A 223 9.21 18.91 -10.65
N GLN A 224 9.23 18.76 -9.33
CA GLN A 224 8.54 17.66 -8.63
C GLN A 224 7.15 18.05 -8.13
N GLN A 225 6.84 19.36 -8.05
CA GLN A 225 5.53 19.85 -7.61
C GLN A 225 4.46 19.67 -8.70
N GLU A 226 4.84 19.83 -9.97
CA GLU A 226 3.92 19.72 -11.12
C GLU A 226 3.40 18.29 -11.37
N THR A 227 4.09 17.27 -10.88
CA THR A 227 3.72 15.86 -11.10
C THR A 227 2.57 15.39 -10.22
N PHE A 228 2.13 16.15 -9.20
CA PHE A 228 1.24 15.63 -8.16
C PHE A 228 -0.07 16.39 -7.96
N GLY A 229 -0.25 17.60 -8.55
CA GLY A 229 -1.53 18.30 -8.52
C GLY A 229 -2.20 18.36 -7.14
N TRP A 230 -1.41 18.56 -6.08
CA TRP A 230 -1.90 18.82 -4.74
C TRP A 230 -2.02 20.35 -4.55
N SER A 231 -3.12 20.89 -4.96
CA SER A 231 -3.64 22.18 -4.49
C SER A 231 -4.87 21.94 -3.63
#